data_90acbd69f16359cfa7fecb2e37ed1303
#
_entry.id   90acbd69f16359cfa7fecb2e37ed1303
#
_cell.length_a   1.000
_cell.length_b   1.000
_cell.length_c   1.000
_cell.angle_alpha   90.00
_cell.angle_beta   90.00
_cell.angle_gamma   90.00
#
_symmetry.space_group_name_H-M   'P 1'
#
loop_
_entity.id
_entity.type
_entity.pdbx_description
1 polymer ?
#
loop_
_entity_poly.entity_id
_entity_poly.type
_entity_poly.pdbx_seq_one_letter_code
_entity_poly.pdbx_strand_id
1 'polypeptide(L)' 'MMLTTQARLAMLNKQPVRLVGDLYHIINIKRVNGTSRMIATIKKIGLAEGKYEPIDVDIEYLERA' A
#
# COMPACT_ATOMS: atom_id res chain seq x y z
N MET A 1 -1.73 -0.26 11.45
CA MET A 1 -2.97 -0.05 10.69
C MET A 1 -2.99 1.35 10.11
N MET A 2 -3.29 1.46 8.83
CA MET A 2 -3.42 2.77 8.18
C MET A 2 -4.89 3.10 7.96
N LEU A 3 -5.24 4.38 8.15
CA LEU A 3 -6.55 4.88 7.74
C LEU A 3 -6.56 5.15 6.24
N THR A 4 -7.73 5.14 5.63
CA THR A 4 -7.88 5.40 4.20
C THR A 4 -7.24 6.73 3.79
N THR A 5 -7.44 7.77 4.60
CA THR A 5 -6.85 9.09 4.36
C THR A 5 -5.33 9.03 4.37
N GLN A 6 -4.76 8.30 5.33
CA GLN A 6 -3.30 8.15 5.45
C GLN A 6 -2.72 7.40 4.26
N ALA A 7 -3.39 6.32 3.84
CA ALA A 7 -2.97 5.53 2.69
C ALA A 7 -3.01 6.37 1.41
N ARG A 8 -4.07 7.16 1.26
CA ARG A 8 -4.23 8.03 0.08
C ARG A 8 -3.16 9.11 0.02
N LEU A 9 -2.84 9.72 1.17
CA LEU A 9 -1.76 10.71 1.25
C LEU A 9 -0.40 10.09 0.96
N ALA A 10 -0.14 8.90 1.49
CA ALA A 10 1.10 8.19 1.21
C ALA A 10 1.26 7.91 -0.30
N MET A 11 0.18 7.51 -0.95
CA MET A 11 0.19 7.29 -2.40
C MET A 11 0.49 8.58 -3.17
N LEU A 12 -0.22 9.67 -2.84
CA LEU A 12 -0.06 10.95 -3.53
C LEU A 12 1.32 11.56 -3.33
N ASN A 13 1.87 11.44 -2.14
CA ASN A 13 3.17 12.01 -1.78
C ASN A 13 4.34 11.05 -2.01
N LYS A 14 4.06 9.86 -2.53
CA LYS A 14 5.06 8.82 -2.77
C LYS A 14 5.85 8.47 -1.50
N GLN A 15 5.15 8.48 -0.37
CA GLN A 15 5.74 8.11 0.91
C GLN A 15 5.72 6.60 1.08
N PRO A 16 6.77 6.01 1.66
CA PRO A 16 6.79 4.58 1.89
C PRO A 16 5.80 4.16 2.97
N VAL A 17 5.32 2.92 2.85
CA VAL A 17 4.54 2.26 3.89
C VAL A 17 5.24 0.96 4.26
N ARG A 18 4.93 0.45 5.44
CA ARG A 18 5.57 -0.77 5.95
C ARG A 18 4.59 -1.92 5.99
N LEU A 19 5.04 -3.08 5.53
CA LEU A 19 4.32 -4.34 5.67
C LEU A 19 5.33 -5.40 6.15
N VAL A 20 5.12 -5.90 7.36
CA VAL A 20 5.95 -6.97 7.96
C VAL A 20 7.45 -6.66 7.85
N GLY A 21 7.84 -5.43 8.19
CA GLY A 21 9.25 -5.04 8.20
C GLY A 21 9.85 -4.58 6.88
N ASP A 22 9.15 -4.78 5.76
CA ASP A 22 9.59 -4.32 4.45
C ASP A 22 8.89 -3.03 4.05
N LEU A 23 9.55 -2.22 3.23
CA LEU A 23 9.01 -0.96 2.75
C LEU A 23 8.44 -1.11 1.34
N TYR A 24 7.30 -0.45 1.12
CA TYR A 24 6.58 -0.48 -0.14
C TYR A 24 6.06 0.90 -0.50
N HIS A 25 5.77 1.11 -1.79
CA HIS A 25 4.98 2.26 -2.25
C HIS A 25 3.59 1.80 -2.62
N ILE A 26 2.59 2.61 -2.28
CA ILE A 26 1.21 2.37 -2.71
C ILE A 26 1.07 2.95 -4.13
N ILE A 27 0.65 2.12 -5.07
CA ILE A 27 0.45 2.55 -6.46
C ILE A 27 -1.02 2.65 -6.84
N ASN A 28 -1.91 2.05 -6.06
CA ASN A 28 -3.35 2.15 -6.29
C ASN A 28 -4.09 1.82 -5.00
N ILE A 29 -5.30 2.36 -4.86
CA ILE A 29 -6.21 2.06 -3.75
C ILE A 29 -7.59 1.84 -4.35
N LYS A 30 -8.24 0.75 -3.95
CA LYS A 30 -9.60 0.44 -4.40
C LYS A 30 -10.46 -0.02 -3.23
N ARG A 31 -11.77 0.18 -3.35
CA ARG A 31 -12.74 -0.30 -2.37
C ARG A 31 -13.27 -1.66 -2.78
N VAL A 32 -13.42 -2.56 -1.81
CA VAL A 32 -14.08 -3.84 -2.05
C VAL A 32 -15.59 -3.61 -2.04
N ASN A 33 -16.26 -4.00 -3.12
CA ASN A 33 -17.70 -3.78 -3.27
C ASN A 33 -18.50 -4.37 -2.10
N GLY A 34 -19.44 -3.58 -1.59
CA GLY A 34 -20.32 -4.00 -0.51
C GLY A 34 -19.71 -3.95 0.87
N THR A 35 -18.48 -3.43 0.99
CA THR A 35 -17.81 -3.31 2.29
C THR A 35 -17.14 -1.94 2.43
N SER A 36 -16.68 -1.64 3.65
CA SER A 36 -15.87 -0.46 3.91
C SER A 36 -14.36 -0.75 3.77
N ARG A 37 -14.01 -1.96 3.36
CA ARG A 37 -12.61 -2.36 3.25
C ARG A 37 -11.95 -1.71 2.04
N MET A 38 -10.73 -1.26 2.24
CA MET A 38 -9.90 -0.68 1.18
C MET A 38 -8.70 -1.59 0.93
N ILE A 39 -8.43 -1.84 -0.34
CA ILE A 39 -7.30 -2.66 -0.77
C ILE A 39 -6.29 -1.74 -1.44
N ALA A 40 -5.05 -1.81 -0.98
CA ALA A 40 -3.95 -1.08 -1.61
C ALA A 40 -3.13 -2.04 -2.47
N THR A 41 -2.80 -1.59 -3.68
CA THR A 41 -1.82 -2.27 -4.52
C THR A 41 -0.48 -1.66 -4.21
N ILE A 42 0.46 -2.47 -3.74
CA ILE A 42 1.76 -2.01 -3.28
C ILE A 42 2.89 -2.66 -4.05
N LYS A 43 4.00 -1.94 -4.17
CA LYS A 43 5.19 -2.41 -4.86
C LYS A 43 6.40 -2.22 -3.95
N LYS A 44 7.24 -3.23 -3.82
CA LYS A 44 8.39 -3.20 -2.92
C LYS A 44 9.42 -2.17 -3.39
N ILE A 45 9.98 -1.44 -2.42
CA ILE A 45 10.98 -0.40 -2.67
C ILE A 45 12.38 -1.01 -2.71
N GLY A 46 13.24 -0.44 -3.55
CA GLY A 46 14.66 -0.77 -3.57
C GLY A 46 15.04 -1.98 -4.37
N LEU A 47 14.09 -2.54 -5.13
CA LEU A 47 14.35 -3.70 -5.97
C LEU A 47 14.40 -3.29 -7.44
N ALA A 48 15.16 -4.06 -8.23
CA ALA A 48 15.20 -3.84 -9.67
C ALA A 48 13.81 -3.98 -10.29
N GLU A 49 13.48 -3.09 -11.21
CA GLU A 49 12.21 -3.15 -11.91
C GLU A 49 12.02 -4.49 -12.59
N GLY A 50 10.80 -5.01 -12.55
CA GLY A 50 10.42 -6.26 -13.18
C GLY A 50 10.70 -7.51 -12.35
N LYS A 51 11.42 -7.41 -11.24
CA LYS A 51 11.72 -8.56 -10.39
C LYS A 51 10.58 -8.96 -9.47
N TYR A 52 9.73 -8.01 -9.09
CA TYR A 52 8.64 -8.25 -8.15
C TYR A 52 7.38 -7.61 -8.68
N GLU A 53 6.31 -8.39 -8.69
CA GLU A 53 5.02 -7.89 -9.11
C GLU A 53 4.32 -7.18 -7.95
N PRO A 54 3.50 -6.15 -8.25
CA PRO A 54 2.69 -5.52 -7.22
C PRO A 54 1.75 -6.53 -6.59
N ILE A 55 1.46 -6.35 -5.30
CA ILE A 55 0.52 -7.20 -4.58
C ILE A 55 -0.60 -6.35 -4.01
N ASP A 56 -1.77 -6.95 -3.86
CA ASP A 56 -2.94 -6.31 -3.26
C ASP A 56 -3.03 -6.73 -1.79
N VAL A 57 -3.12 -5.75 -0.89
CA VAL A 57 -3.28 -6.01 0.53
C VAL A 57 -4.31 -5.06 1.12
N ASP A 58 -5.00 -5.50 2.17
CA ASP A 58 -5.89 -4.62 2.93
C ASP A 58 -5.02 -3.58 3.67
N ILE A 59 -5.44 -2.30 3.63
CA ILE A 59 -4.69 -1.22 4.29
C ILE A 59 -4.58 -1.43 5.80
N GLU A 60 -5.43 -2.26 6.36
CA GLU A 60 -5.36 -2.66 7.76
C GLU A 60 -4.00 -3.25 8.13
N TYR A 61 -3.35 -3.93 7.20
CA TYR A 61 -2.05 -4.57 7.44
C TYR A 61 -0.87 -3.64 7.20
N LEU A 62 -1.13 -2.46 6.66
CA LEU A 62 -0.07 -1.48 6.39
C LEU A 62 0.16 -0.57 7.57
N GLU A 63 1.39 -0.12 7.74
CA GLU A 63 1.77 0.85 8.76
C GLU A 63 2.56 1.98 8.12
N ARG A 64 2.55 3.12 8.76
CA ARG A 64 3.36 4.26 8.34
C ARG A 64 4.83 3.92 8.59
N ALA A 65 5.64 4.21 7.60
CA ALA A 65 7.08 3.99 7.71
C ALA A 65 7.75 5.09 8.51
#